data_7f2923348311195e83995ed9771c8620
#
_entry.id   7f2923348311195e83995ed9771c8620
#
_cell.length_a   1.000
_cell.length_b   1.000
_cell.length_c   1.000
_cell.angle_alpha   90.00
_cell.angle_beta   90.00
_cell.angle_gamma   90.00
#
_symmetry.space_group_name_H-M   'P 1'
#
loop_
_entity.id
_entity.type
_entity.pdbx_description
1 polymer ?
#
loop_
_entity_poly.entity_id
_entity_poly.type
_entity_poly.pdbx_seq_one_letter_code
_entity_poly.pdbx_strand_id
1 'polypeptide(L)'
;MPRFYLPTALAPHTTLNLPDNIIRHIHVLRLNAGDSITLFNGTGNDFDATLQAIGKRHAECHIHAQRQPENESPLAITLVQAISSGERMDFTLQKSVELGVRAIQPIISDRCVVRLSGERAEKRVQRWQDIVIAACEQSGRSIVPTVLPIVSFSDYLRQMPPELHLMMSLRRATTLRDIAPAPQSLRLMIGPEGGWTPAEEQAALAAGVQTITLGKRVLRTETAAMAAMAAMQVLWGDF
;
A
#
# COMPACT_ATOMS: atom_id res chain seq x y z
N MET A 1 -18.95 -4.19 -9.62
CA MET A 1 -19.81 -3.86 -8.47
C MET A 1 -19.06 -2.86 -7.61
N PRO A 2 -19.66 -1.74 -7.20
CA PRO A 2 -19.00 -0.74 -6.34
C PRO A 2 -18.60 -1.35 -5.00
N ARG A 3 -17.42 -0.94 -4.50
CA ARG A 3 -16.82 -1.45 -3.26
C ARG A 3 -16.58 -0.28 -2.31
N PHE A 4 -16.85 -0.49 -1.02
CA PHE A 4 -16.66 0.54 -0.01
C PHE A 4 -16.02 -0.02 1.25
N TYR A 5 -15.01 0.68 1.73
CA TYR A 5 -14.36 0.37 2.99
C TYR A 5 -15.16 0.89 4.18
N LEU A 6 -15.45 0.00 5.12
CA LEU A 6 -16.17 0.34 6.35
C LEU A 6 -15.47 -0.33 7.55
N PRO A 7 -14.70 0.43 8.37
CA PRO A 7 -13.85 -0.10 9.45
C PRO A 7 -14.65 -0.47 10.70
N THR A 8 -15.71 -1.25 10.52
CA THR A 8 -16.56 -1.77 11.62
C THR A 8 -16.74 -3.26 11.48
N ALA A 9 -17.20 -3.91 12.54
CA ALA A 9 -17.61 -5.32 12.44
C ALA A 9 -18.79 -5.44 11.47
N LEU A 10 -18.65 -6.34 10.50
CA LEU A 10 -19.67 -6.66 9.51
C LEU A 10 -20.09 -8.12 9.68
N ALA A 11 -21.37 -8.40 9.49
CA ALA A 11 -21.92 -9.76 9.58
C ALA A 11 -23.02 -9.98 8.55
N PRO A 12 -23.16 -11.18 7.97
CA PRO A 12 -24.30 -11.54 7.13
C PRO A 12 -25.63 -11.36 7.85
N HIS A 13 -26.68 -11.12 7.07
CA HIS A 13 -28.05 -10.96 7.54
C HIS A 13 -28.26 -9.77 8.48
N THR A 14 -27.42 -8.75 8.36
CA THR A 14 -27.56 -7.50 9.12
C THR A 14 -27.88 -6.32 8.19
N THR A 15 -28.65 -5.39 8.72
CA THR A 15 -28.92 -4.10 8.06
C THR A 15 -28.18 -3.02 8.82
N LEU A 16 -27.54 -2.11 8.11
CA LEU A 16 -26.75 -1.04 8.72
C LEU A 16 -26.88 0.29 7.95
N ASN A 17 -26.72 1.37 8.69
CA ASN A 17 -26.62 2.71 8.13
C ASN A 17 -25.20 2.98 7.66
N LEU A 18 -25.08 3.50 6.46
CA LEU A 18 -23.79 3.86 5.86
C LEU A 18 -23.35 5.27 6.31
N PRO A 19 -22.04 5.49 6.56
CA PRO A 19 -21.52 6.79 6.97
C PRO A 19 -21.49 7.80 5.81
N ASP A 20 -21.41 9.09 6.15
CA ASP A 20 -21.48 10.22 5.22
C ASP A 20 -20.49 10.16 4.06
N ASN A 21 -19.28 9.64 4.26
CA ASN A 21 -18.29 9.49 3.21
C ASN A 21 -18.74 8.48 2.14
N ILE A 22 -19.33 7.34 2.55
CA ILE A 22 -19.86 6.33 1.64
C ILE A 22 -21.13 6.88 0.96
N ILE A 23 -22.02 7.57 1.69
CA ILE A 23 -23.23 8.18 1.12
C ILE A 23 -22.86 9.16 -0.02
N ARG A 24 -21.85 10.00 0.20
CA ARG A 24 -21.36 10.90 -0.85
C ARG A 24 -20.86 10.14 -2.08
N HIS A 25 -20.15 9.03 -1.88
CA HIS A 25 -19.62 8.21 -2.96
C HIS A 25 -20.75 7.49 -3.73
N ILE A 26 -21.78 7.01 -3.03
CA ILE A 26 -23.01 6.45 -3.61
C ILE A 26 -23.67 7.47 -4.55
N HIS A 27 -23.81 8.73 -4.13
CA HIS A 27 -24.37 9.80 -4.96
C HIS A 27 -23.50 10.12 -6.19
N VAL A 28 -22.17 10.16 -6.04
CA VAL A 28 -21.25 10.37 -7.16
C VAL A 28 -21.37 9.25 -8.20
N LEU A 29 -21.50 8.01 -7.74
CA LEU A 29 -21.69 6.83 -8.60
C LEU A 29 -23.13 6.68 -9.11
N ARG A 30 -24.08 7.53 -8.66
CA ARG A 30 -25.50 7.53 -9.02
C ARG A 30 -26.18 6.19 -8.74
N LEU A 31 -25.84 5.55 -7.62
CA LEU A 31 -26.46 4.30 -7.21
C LEU A 31 -27.87 4.55 -6.67
N ASN A 32 -28.73 3.53 -6.80
CA ASN A 32 -30.14 3.55 -6.41
C ASN A 32 -30.44 2.45 -5.38
N ALA A 33 -31.56 2.58 -4.71
CA ALA A 33 -32.09 1.48 -3.91
C ALA A 33 -32.33 0.24 -4.80
N GLY A 34 -31.90 -0.92 -4.33
CA GLY A 34 -31.86 -2.17 -5.09
C GLY A 34 -30.49 -2.47 -5.73
N ASP A 35 -29.58 -1.49 -5.83
CA ASP A 35 -28.24 -1.75 -6.37
C ASP A 35 -27.41 -2.58 -5.41
N SER A 36 -26.60 -3.49 -5.98
CA SER A 36 -25.68 -4.32 -5.23
C SER A 36 -24.35 -3.61 -5.04
N ILE A 37 -23.81 -3.72 -3.84
CA ILE A 37 -22.49 -3.21 -3.43
C ILE A 37 -21.70 -4.28 -2.69
N THR A 38 -20.39 -4.11 -2.60
CA THR A 38 -19.55 -4.87 -1.70
C THR A 38 -19.05 -3.97 -0.58
N LEU A 39 -19.17 -4.40 0.66
CA LEU A 39 -18.46 -3.79 1.79
C LEU A 39 -17.27 -4.65 2.16
N PHE A 40 -16.22 -4.02 2.69
CA PHE A 40 -15.09 -4.72 3.30
C PHE A 40 -14.53 -3.91 4.45
N ASN A 41 -13.92 -4.58 5.43
CA ASN A 41 -13.45 -3.94 6.66
C ASN A 41 -11.93 -4.06 6.90
N GLY A 42 -11.18 -4.49 5.88
CA GLY A 42 -9.74 -4.64 5.96
C GLY A 42 -9.26 -5.98 6.51
N THR A 43 -10.16 -6.90 6.87
CA THR A 43 -9.82 -8.21 7.46
C THR A 43 -9.62 -9.33 6.44
N GLY A 44 -9.75 -9.03 5.13
CA GLY A 44 -9.64 -10.01 4.05
C GLY A 44 -10.98 -10.60 3.62
N ASN A 45 -12.10 -10.14 4.19
CA ASN A 45 -13.43 -10.58 3.81
C ASN A 45 -14.18 -9.50 3.02
N ASP A 46 -14.95 -9.94 2.05
CA ASP A 46 -15.97 -9.18 1.35
C ASP A 46 -17.35 -9.50 1.91
N PHE A 47 -18.21 -8.49 1.93
CA PHE A 47 -19.59 -8.61 2.36
C PHE A 47 -20.50 -8.08 1.25
N ASP A 48 -21.22 -8.99 0.61
CA ASP A 48 -22.15 -8.65 -0.46
C ASP A 48 -23.42 -8.06 0.14
N ALA A 49 -23.80 -6.88 -0.30
CA ALA A 49 -24.93 -6.13 0.25
C ALA A 49 -25.78 -5.48 -0.85
N THR A 50 -27.02 -5.15 -0.51
CA THR A 50 -27.95 -4.39 -1.37
C THR A 50 -28.36 -3.12 -0.66
N LEU A 51 -28.33 -2.00 -1.38
CA LEU A 51 -28.84 -0.72 -0.91
C LEU A 51 -30.36 -0.78 -0.77
N GLN A 52 -30.88 -0.56 0.44
CA GLN A 52 -32.33 -0.61 0.72
C GLN A 52 -32.98 0.77 0.61
N ALA A 53 -32.31 1.80 1.14
CA ALA A 53 -32.82 3.16 1.13
C ALA A 53 -31.68 4.14 0.87
N ILE A 54 -31.95 5.18 0.08
CA ILE A 54 -31.02 6.27 -0.20
C ILE A 54 -31.75 7.60 -0.10
N GLY A 55 -31.29 8.45 0.81
CA GLY A 55 -31.72 9.83 0.96
C GLY A 55 -30.55 10.79 0.85
N LYS A 56 -30.79 12.08 1.04
CA LYS A 56 -29.75 13.12 0.91
C LYS A 56 -28.59 12.95 1.88
N ARG A 57 -28.87 12.46 3.11
CA ARG A 57 -27.88 12.25 4.19
C ARG A 57 -28.07 10.91 4.91
N HIS A 58 -28.72 9.98 4.27
CA HIS A 58 -28.99 8.67 4.84
C HIS A 58 -28.92 7.64 3.73
N ALA A 59 -28.26 6.53 3.99
CA ALA A 59 -28.34 5.34 3.16
C ALA A 59 -28.26 4.10 4.05
N GLU A 60 -29.05 3.11 3.71
CA GLU A 60 -29.14 1.85 4.42
C GLU A 60 -28.84 0.70 3.45
N CYS A 61 -28.10 -0.29 3.89
CA CYS A 61 -27.86 -1.51 3.13
C CYS A 61 -28.09 -2.75 3.97
N HIS A 62 -28.49 -3.84 3.31
CA HIS A 62 -28.60 -5.17 3.91
C HIS A 62 -27.50 -6.07 3.41
N ILE A 63 -26.73 -6.66 4.32
CA ILE A 63 -25.65 -7.62 4.01
C ILE A 63 -26.27 -9.01 3.88
N HIS A 64 -26.05 -9.65 2.74
CA HIS A 64 -26.58 -10.99 2.44
C HIS A 64 -25.61 -12.10 2.74
N ALA A 65 -24.33 -11.90 2.40
CA ALA A 65 -23.31 -12.95 2.45
C ALA A 65 -21.93 -12.39 2.80
N GLN A 66 -21.09 -13.25 3.33
CA GLN A 66 -19.65 -13.03 3.50
C GLN A 66 -18.92 -14.01 2.58
N ARG A 67 -17.88 -13.53 1.92
CA ARG A 67 -16.94 -14.34 1.13
C ARG A 67 -15.51 -13.90 1.37
N GLN A 68 -14.58 -14.79 1.16
CA GLN A 68 -13.14 -14.50 1.24
C GLN A 68 -12.57 -14.56 -0.19
N PRO A 69 -12.24 -13.41 -0.81
CA PRO A 69 -11.64 -13.42 -2.13
C PRO A 69 -10.19 -13.95 -2.08
N GLU A 70 -9.82 -14.74 -3.07
CA GLU A 70 -8.46 -15.28 -3.25
C GLU A 70 -7.65 -14.37 -4.18
N ASN A 71 -7.40 -13.12 -3.75
CA ASN A 71 -6.74 -12.10 -4.54
C ASN A 71 -5.58 -11.40 -3.81
N GLU A 72 -5.10 -11.99 -2.72
CA GLU A 72 -3.92 -11.49 -2.00
C GLU A 72 -2.69 -12.30 -2.39
N SER A 73 -1.62 -11.60 -2.73
CA SER A 73 -0.35 -12.24 -3.07
C SER A 73 0.21 -13.06 -1.89
N PRO A 74 0.74 -14.27 -2.13
CA PRO A 74 1.46 -15.03 -1.12
C PRO A 74 2.77 -14.36 -0.69
N LEU A 75 3.32 -13.44 -1.48
CA LEU A 75 4.53 -12.69 -1.17
C LEU A 75 4.22 -11.44 -0.35
N ALA A 76 4.65 -11.39 0.90
CA ALA A 76 4.46 -10.23 1.77
C ALA A 76 5.54 -9.17 1.54
N ILE A 77 5.26 -8.16 0.72
CA ILE A 77 6.16 -7.02 0.48
C ILE A 77 5.80 -5.85 1.39
N THR A 78 6.76 -5.37 2.20
CA THR A 78 6.69 -4.05 2.81
C THR A 78 7.49 -3.07 1.95
N LEU A 79 6.83 -2.04 1.40
CA LEU A 79 7.50 -0.97 0.66
C LEU A 79 8.06 0.07 1.62
N VAL A 80 9.38 0.16 1.73
CA VAL A 80 10.09 1.21 2.49
C VAL A 80 10.42 2.34 1.52
N GLN A 81 9.52 3.32 1.45
CA GLN A 81 9.58 4.39 0.47
C GLN A 81 10.16 5.66 1.07
N ALA A 82 11.29 6.13 0.55
CA ALA A 82 11.74 7.48 0.83
C ALA A 82 10.73 8.49 0.28
N ILE A 83 10.34 9.46 1.13
CA ILE A 83 9.27 10.41 0.79
C ILE A 83 9.63 11.19 -0.46
N SER A 84 8.84 11.02 -1.50
CA SER A 84 8.91 11.76 -2.75
C SER A 84 7.91 12.90 -2.80
N SER A 85 8.04 13.79 -3.79
CA SER A 85 7.16 14.93 -3.93
C SER A 85 5.73 14.53 -4.30
N GLY A 86 4.75 15.21 -3.71
CA GLY A 86 3.32 15.25 -3.96
C GLY A 86 2.73 14.08 -4.74
N GLU A 87 2.44 14.30 -6.01
CA GLU A 87 1.76 13.33 -6.89
C GLU A 87 2.54 12.02 -7.11
N ARG A 88 3.88 12.06 -7.07
CA ARG A 88 4.69 10.85 -7.22
C ARG A 88 4.52 9.90 -6.04
N MET A 89 4.47 10.44 -4.82
CA MET A 89 4.20 9.62 -3.63
C MET A 89 2.79 9.03 -3.69
N ASP A 90 1.79 9.86 -4.01
CA ASP A 90 0.40 9.42 -4.11
C ASP A 90 0.25 8.30 -5.17
N PHE A 91 0.91 8.45 -6.34
CA PHE A 91 0.94 7.43 -7.39
C PHE A 91 1.65 6.15 -6.95
N THR A 92 2.81 6.27 -6.29
CA THR A 92 3.54 5.11 -5.76
C THR A 92 2.67 4.31 -4.78
N LEU A 93 1.99 4.98 -3.86
CA LEU A 93 1.10 4.34 -2.90
C LEU A 93 -0.05 3.60 -3.59
N GLN A 94 -0.75 4.28 -4.51
CA GLN A 94 -1.85 3.70 -5.26
C GLN A 94 -1.39 2.43 -6.01
N LYS A 95 -0.31 2.52 -6.78
CA LYS A 95 0.15 1.40 -7.62
C LYS A 95 0.80 0.28 -6.81
N SER A 96 1.40 0.58 -5.67
CA SER A 96 1.89 -0.48 -4.78
C SER A 96 0.77 -1.32 -4.18
N VAL A 97 -0.40 -0.73 -3.91
CA VAL A 97 -1.60 -1.48 -3.51
C VAL A 97 -2.05 -2.45 -4.61
N GLU A 98 -2.15 -1.96 -5.86
CA GLU A 98 -2.51 -2.78 -7.02
C GLU A 98 -1.52 -3.94 -7.26
N LEU A 99 -0.24 -3.75 -6.87
CA LEU A 99 0.84 -4.74 -6.96
C LEU A 99 1.00 -5.60 -5.69
N GLY A 100 0.02 -5.63 -4.81
CA GLY A 100 0.00 -6.56 -3.68
C GLY A 100 0.84 -6.16 -2.47
N VAL A 101 1.21 -4.87 -2.29
CA VAL A 101 1.95 -4.44 -1.09
C VAL A 101 1.21 -4.82 0.19
N ARG A 102 1.95 -5.29 1.21
CA ARG A 102 1.38 -5.65 2.52
C ARG A 102 1.37 -4.48 3.51
N ALA A 103 2.41 -3.66 3.48
CA ALA A 103 2.53 -2.46 4.30
C ALA A 103 3.44 -1.44 3.61
N ILE A 104 3.32 -0.18 4.00
CA ILE A 104 4.15 0.90 3.49
C ILE A 104 4.80 1.61 4.66
N GLN A 105 6.12 1.71 4.64
CA GLN A 105 6.95 2.44 5.59
C GLN A 105 7.53 3.68 4.93
N PRO A 106 6.93 4.87 5.11
CA PRO A 106 7.53 6.11 4.65
C PRO A 106 8.76 6.44 5.48
N ILE A 107 9.85 6.85 4.83
CA ILE A 107 11.08 7.26 5.50
C ILE A 107 11.58 8.62 4.99
N ILE A 108 12.25 9.37 5.85
CA ILE A 108 12.98 10.59 5.49
C ILE A 108 14.45 10.22 5.32
N SER A 109 14.95 10.35 4.08
CA SER A 109 16.35 10.21 3.72
C SER A 109 16.99 11.58 3.48
N ASP A 110 18.31 11.63 3.33
CA ASP A 110 19.08 12.88 3.21
C ASP A 110 18.62 13.74 2.05
N ARG A 111 18.28 13.12 0.91
CA ARG A 111 17.90 13.79 -0.33
C ARG A 111 16.39 13.93 -0.52
N CYS A 112 15.59 13.63 0.51
CA CYS A 112 14.17 13.97 0.48
C CYS A 112 13.98 15.48 0.44
N VAL A 113 13.24 15.95 -0.56
CA VAL A 113 12.87 17.38 -0.68
C VAL A 113 11.82 17.74 0.37
N VAL A 114 10.89 16.83 0.63
CA VAL A 114 9.79 17.03 1.58
C VAL A 114 10.23 16.56 2.97
N ARG A 115 10.17 17.47 3.94
CA ARG A 115 10.43 17.16 5.35
C ARG A 115 9.16 17.37 6.16
N LEU A 116 8.76 16.32 6.86
CA LEU A 116 7.52 16.28 7.63
C LEU A 116 7.84 15.91 9.09
N SER A 117 7.21 16.61 10.03
CA SER A 117 7.34 16.32 11.47
C SER A 117 6.06 16.69 12.22
N GLY A 118 5.87 16.10 13.40
CA GLY A 118 4.73 16.37 14.27
C GLY A 118 3.39 16.17 13.58
N GLU A 119 2.41 17.00 13.92
CA GLU A 119 1.03 16.93 13.41
C GLU A 119 0.94 16.93 11.87
N ARG A 120 1.88 17.61 11.19
CA ARG A 120 1.91 17.60 9.71
C ARG A 120 2.27 16.22 9.14
N ALA A 121 3.15 15.49 9.82
CA ALA A 121 3.49 14.12 9.46
C ALA A 121 2.29 13.18 9.67
N GLU A 122 1.60 13.28 10.78
CA GLU A 122 0.42 12.47 11.10
C GLU A 122 -0.71 12.70 10.09
N LYS A 123 -1.05 13.97 9.80
CA LYS A 123 -2.04 14.31 8.76
C LYS A 123 -1.66 13.79 7.37
N ARG A 124 -0.36 13.77 7.06
CA ARG A 124 0.12 13.24 5.79
C ARG A 124 -0.01 11.73 5.72
N VAL A 125 0.34 11.01 6.79
CA VAL A 125 0.16 9.55 6.90
C VAL A 125 -1.32 9.19 6.76
N GLN A 126 -2.22 9.92 7.43
CA GLN A 126 -3.66 9.68 7.31
C GLN A 126 -4.14 9.86 5.85
N ARG A 127 -3.73 10.95 5.18
CA ARG A 127 -4.06 11.14 3.77
C ARG A 127 -3.54 10.01 2.87
N TRP A 128 -2.34 9.51 3.13
CA TRP A 128 -1.78 8.38 2.40
C TRP A 128 -2.55 7.08 2.67
N GLN A 129 -3.01 6.88 3.92
CA GLN A 129 -3.89 5.76 4.25
C GLN A 129 -5.22 5.83 3.48
N ASP A 130 -5.79 7.03 3.30
CA ASP A 130 -7.01 7.22 2.52
C ASP A 130 -6.79 6.87 1.03
N ILE A 131 -5.63 7.19 0.46
CA ILE A 131 -5.23 6.77 -0.91
C ILE A 131 -5.14 5.26 -1.01
N VAL A 132 -4.52 4.60 -0.02
CA VAL A 132 -4.41 3.13 0.05
C VAL A 132 -5.79 2.48 0.11
N ILE A 133 -6.71 3.02 0.92
CA ILE A 133 -8.09 2.55 1.01
C ILE A 133 -8.79 2.66 -0.35
N ALA A 134 -8.72 3.84 -0.99
CA ALA A 134 -9.33 4.05 -2.31
C ALA A 134 -8.74 3.11 -3.38
N ALA A 135 -7.43 2.80 -3.29
CA ALA A 135 -6.79 1.82 -4.17
C ALA A 135 -7.29 0.39 -3.91
N CYS A 136 -7.59 0.01 -2.66
CA CYS A 136 -8.22 -1.27 -2.33
C CYS A 136 -9.66 -1.35 -2.87
N GLU A 137 -10.44 -0.27 -2.76
CA GLU A 137 -11.78 -0.20 -3.34
C GLU A 137 -11.75 -0.45 -4.86
N GLN A 138 -10.78 0.14 -5.56
CA GLN A 138 -10.63 0.03 -7.00
C GLN A 138 -10.04 -1.34 -7.44
N SER A 139 -9.00 -1.83 -6.77
CA SER A 139 -8.29 -3.06 -7.15
C SER A 139 -8.97 -4.35 -6.70
N GLY A 140 -10.00 -4.24 -5.86
CA GLY A 140 -10.73 -5.40 -5.34
C GLY A 140 -10.10 -6.04 -4.11
N ARG A 141 -9.04 -5.47 -3.53
CA ARG A 141 -8.40 -6.01 -2.32
C ARG A 141 -9.27 -5.79 -1.10
N SER A 142 -9.32 -6.78 -0.23
CA SER A 142 -10.11 -6.75 1.01
C SER A 142 -9.24 -6.70 2.27
N ILE A 143 -7.92 -6.83 2.12
CA ILE A 143 -6.92 -6.49 3.14
C ILE A 143 -6.38 -5.09 2.82
N VAL A 144 -6.53 -4.17 3.76
CA VAL A 144 -6.04 -2.79 3.60
C VAL A 144 -4.60 -2.71 4.10
N PRO A 145 -3.60 -2.42 3.23
CA PRO A 145 -2.23 -2.19 3.66
C PRO A 145 -2.12 -1.03 4.64
N THR A 146 -1.30 -1.18 5.67
CA THR A 146 -1.08 -0.11 6.64
C THR A 146 0.02 0.82 6.17
N VAL A 147 -0.24 2.13 6.21
CA VAL A 147 0.80 3.17 6.10
C VAL A 147 1.34 3.44 7.49
N LEU A 148 2.59 3.05 7.72
CA LEU A 148 3.26 3.20 9.02
C LEU A 148 3.66 4.67 9.28
N PRO A 149 3.89 5.07 10.54
CA PRO A 149 4.41 6.38 10.86
C PRO A 149 5.72 6.70 10.13
N ILE A 150 5.93 7.98 9.80
CA ILE A 150 7.17 8.43 9.16
C ILE A 150 8.32 8.32 10.16
N VAL A 151 9.42 7.70 9.74
CA VAL A 151 10.68 7.65 10.53
C VAL A 151 11.85 8.17 9.71
N SER A 152 12.95 8.53 10.36
CA SER A 152 14.18 8.83 9.64
C SER A 152 14.82 7.54 9.08
N PHE A 153 15.64 7.67 8.02
CA PHE A 153 16.41 6.55 7.48
C PHE A 153 17.28 5.88 8.55
N SER A 154 17.93 6.67 9.41
CA SER A 154 18.76 6.15 10.49
C SER A 154 17.95 5.43 11.58
N ASP A 155 16.78 5.94 11.93
CA ASP A 155 15.89 5.27 12.90
C ASP A 155 15.36 3.96 12.32
N TYR A 156 15.00 3.97 11.04
CA TYR A 156 14.58 2.76 10.35
C TYR A 156 15.66 1.67 10.41
N LEU A 157 16.92 1.99 10.08
CA LEU A 157 18.01 1.02 10.14
C LEU A 157 18.25 0.46 11.54
N ARG A 158 18.11 1.30 12.59
CA ARG A 158 18.26 0.83 13.99
C ARG A 158 17.16 -0.11 14.46
N GLN A 159 15.99 -0.05 13.84
CA GLN A 159 14.79 -0.78 14.24
C GLN A 159 14.36 -1.83 13.21
N MET A 160 15.25 -2.16 12.28
CA MET A 160 14.94 -3.13 11.21
C MET A 160 14.51 -4.47 11.81
N PRO A 161 13.35 -5.02 11.40
CA PRO A 161 12.98 -6.38 11.77
C PRO A 161 13.89 -7.41 11.08
N PRO A 162 14.01 -8.63 11.65
CA PRO A 162 14.88 -9.69 11.13
C PRO A 162 14.26 -10.38 9.90
N GLU A 163 14.18 -9.66 8.78
CA GLU A 163 13.71 -10.19 7.49
C GLU A 163 14.60 -9.71 6.36
N LEU A 164 14.37 -10.19 5.13
CA LEU A 164 15.15 -9.77 3.96
C LEU A 164 14.87 -8.30 3.63
N HIS A 165 15.92 -7.48 3.57
CA HIS A 165 15.86 -6.09 3.15
C HIS A 165 16.61 -5.92 1.83
N LEU A 166 15.90 -5.43 0.80
CA LEU A 166 16.41 -5.18 -0.54
C LEU A 166 16.35 -3.69 -0.86
N MET A 167 17.48 -3.07 -1.14
CA MET A 167 17.58 -1.66 -1.52
C MET A 167 17.86 -1.52 -3.01
N MET A 168 17.00 -0.77 -3.72
CA MET A 168 17.26 -0.43 -5.11
C MET A 168 18.46 0.50 -5.23
N SER A 169 19.52 0.05 -5.93
CA SER A 169 20.74 0.82 -6.20
C SER A 169 21.31 0.43 -7.56
N LEU A 170 22.09 1.34 -8.16
CA LEU A 170 22.89 1.06 -9.35
C LEU A 170 24.35 0.69 -9.00
N ARG A 171 24.69 0.69 -7.69
CA ARG A 171 26.05 0.44 -7.22
C ARG A 171 26.12 -0.93 -6.54
N ARG A 172 27.09 -1.77 -6.99
CA ARG A 172 27.36 -3.09 -6.38
C ARG A 172 26.11 -3.93 -6.11
N ALA A 173 25.17 -3.91 -7.05
CA ALA A 173 23.87 -4.54 -6.88
C ALA A 173 23.82 -5.91 -7.56
N THR A 174 23.15 -6.85 -6.91
CA THR A 174 22.80 -8.17 -7.46
C THR A 174 21.51 -8.08 -8.27
N THR A 175 21.15 -9.14 -9.01
CA THR A 175 19.86 -9.23 -9.66
C THR A 175 18.85 -9.94 -8.77
N LEU A 176 17.55 -9.73 -8.99
CA LEU A 176 16.53 -10.46 -8.23
C LEU A 176 16.63 -11.99 -8.39
N ARG A 177 17.13 -12.45 -9.54
CA ARG A 177 17.31 -13.88 -9.82
C ARG A 177 18.40 -14.55 -8.97
N ASP A 178 19.30 -13.75 -8.40
CA ASP A 178 20.39 -14.24 -7.56
C ASP A 178 19.97 -14.37 -6.08
N ILE A 179 18.75 -13.91 -5.74
CA ILE A 179 18.20 -14.03 -4.38
C ILE A 179 17.71 -15.46 -4.16
N ALA A 180 18.33 -16.15 -3.25
CA ALA A 180 17.98 -17.52 -2.87
C ALA A 180 18.15 -17.72 -1.36
N PRO A 181 17.27 -18.49 -0.70
CA PRO A 181 16.02 -19.04 -1.23
C PRO A 181 14.97 -17.97 -1.57
N ALA A 182 13.94 -18.33 -2.33
CA ALA A 182 12.81 -17.43 -2.62
C ALA A 182 12.16 -16.93 -1.31
N PRO A 183 12.04 -15.60 -1.10
CA PRO A 183 11.49 -15.07 0.14
C PRO A 183 9.97 -15.22 0.17
N GLN A 184 9.40 -15.46 1.35
CA GLN A 184 7.96 -15.32 1.59
C GLN A 184 7.59 -13.92 2.07
N SER A 185 8.55 -13.20 2.66
CA SER A 185 8.40 -11.80 3.07
C SER A 185 9.71 -11.04 2.84
N LEU A 186 9.58 -9.77 2.51
CA LEU A 186 10.73 -8.88 2.32
C LEU A 186 10.36 -7.41 2.50
N ARG A 187 11.38 -6.58 2.68
CA ARG A 187 11.27 -5.12 2.66
C ARG A 187 12.03 -4.56 1.46
N LEU A 188 11.29 -3.84 0.61
CA LEU A 188 11.83 -3.19 -0.58
C LEU A 188 12.09 -1.70 -0.29
N MET A 189 13.35 -1.28 -0.30
CA MET A 189 13.75 0.10 -0.03
C MET A 189 13.95 0.87 -1.34
N ILE A 190 13.19 1.96 -1.49
CA ILE A 190 13.23 2.84 -2.68
C ILE A 190 13.64 4.24 -2.25
N GLY A 191 14.65 4.80 -2.92
CA GLY A 191 15.17 6.15 -2.67
C GLY A 191 14.24 7.25 -3.17
N PRO A 192 14.48 8.51 -2.71
CA PRO A 192 13.80 9.68 -3.24
C PRO A 192 14.28 10.01 -4.66
N GLU A 193 13.78 11.10 -5.25
CA GLU A 193 14.17 11.54 -6.60
C GLU A 193 15.69 11.76 -6.75
N GLY A 194 16.35 12.22 -5.69
CA GLY A 194 17.80 12.40 -5.64
C GLY A 194 18.60 11.12 -5.42
N GLY A 195 17.92 9.97 -5.26
CA GLY A 195 18.54 8.68 -4.90
C GLY A 195 19.17 8.67 -3.51
N TRP A 196 19.80 7.57 -3.16
CA TRP A 196 20.53 7.42 -1.91
C TRP A 196 21.88 8.17 -1.93
N THR A 197 22.33 8.66 -0.80
CA THR A 197 23.72 9.12 -0.65
C THR A 197 24.67 7.94 -0.50
N PRO A 198 25.96 8.10 -0.82
CA PRO A 198 26.95 7.05 -0.55
C PRO A 198 27.00 6.62 0.92
N ALA A 199 26.77 7.56 1.85
CA ALA A 199 26.75 7.29 3.28
C ALA A 199 25.54 6.44 3.68
N GLU A 200 24.35 6.72 3.13
CA GLU A 200 23.13 5.93 3.36
C GLU A 200 23.29 4.51 2.80
N GLU A 201 23.81 4.35 1.57
CA GLU A 201 24.07 3.02 1.01
C GLU A 201 25.07 2.22 1.87
N GLN A 202 26.15 2.87 2.33
CA GLN A 202 27.13 2.22 3.20
C GLN A 202 26.52 1.81 4.55
N ALA A 203 25.70 2.68 5.15
CA ALA A 203 25.00 2.38 6.39
C ALA A 203 24.00 1.22 6.23
N ALA A 204 23.25 1.18 5.12
CA ALA A 204 22.35 0.09 4.82
C ALA A 204 23.09 -1.26 4.66
N LEU A 205 24.18 -1.27 3.90
CA LEU A 205 25.04 -2.46 3.73
C LEU A 205 25.61 -2.94 5.06
N ALA A 206 26.09 -2.03 5.91
CA ALA A 206 26.59 -2.35 7.24
C ALA A 206 25.51 -2.94 8.16
N ALA A 207 24.24 -2.57 7.95
CA ALA A 207 23.07 -3.11 8.64
C ALA A 207 22.55 -4.43 8.04
N GLY A 208 23.18 -4.97 6.98
CA GLY A 208 22.79 -6.24 6.37
C GLY A 208 21.76 -6.12 5.24
N VAL A 209 21.47 -4.91 4.77
CA VAL A 209 20.61 -4.70 3.59
C VAL A 209 21.35 -5.14 2.33
N GLN A 210 20.70 -5.88 1.45
CA GLN A 210 21.25 -6.26 0.16
C GLN A 210 20.85 -5.25 -0.92
N THR A 211 21.77 -4.89 -1.81
CA THR A 211 21.45 -4.00 -2.93
C THR A 211 21.08 -4.79 -4.17
N ILE A 212 20.01 -4.34 -4.84
CA ILE A 212 19.49 -4.96 -6.07
C ILE A 212 19.37 -3.93 -7.20
N THR A 213 19.41 -4.40 -8.44
CA THR A 213 19.19 -3.58 -9.63
C THR A 213 18.27 -4.26 -10.63
N LEU A 214 17.52 -3.45 -11.39
CA LEU A 214 16.65 -3.87 -12.49
C LEU A 214 17.21 -3.37 -13.84
N GLY A 215 18.46 -3.69 -14.10
CA GLY A 215 19.16 -3.28 -15.33
C GLY A 215 19.93 -1.97 -15.18
N LYS A 216 20.41 -1.43 -16.30
CA LYS A 216 21.43 -0.36 -16.34
C LYS A 216 20.86 1.06 -16.37
N ARG A 217 19.55 1.21 -16.52
CA ARG A 217 18.90 2.54 -16.61
C ARG A 217 18.55 3.06 -15.23
N VAL A 218 18.72 4.39 -15.05
CA VAL A 218 18.18 5.08 -13.88
C VAL A 218 16.66 5.12 -14.02
N LEU A 219 15.95 4.60 -13.03
CA LEU A 219 14.48 4.66 -12.92
C LEU A 219 14.10 5.82 -12.01
N ARG A 220 12.98 6.47 -12.31
CA ARG A 220 12.36 7.38 -11.34
C ARG A 220 11.89 6.60 -10.12
N THR A 221 11.74 7.28 -8.96
CA THR A 221 11.39 6.65 -7.69
C THR A 221 10.11 5.82 -7.79
N GLU A 222 9.06 6.38 -8.39
CA GLU A 222 7.79 5.68 -8.64
C GLU A 222 7.96 4.50 -9.60
N THR A 223 8.74 4.64 -10.66
CA THR A 223 9.00 3.56 -11.61
C THR A 223 9.81 2.43 -10.98
N ALA A 224 10.80 2.77 -10.13
CA ALA A 224 11.63 1.79 -9.44
C ALA A 224 10.81 0.91 -8.50
N ALA A 225 9.91 1.52 -7.71
CA ALA A 225 9.01 0.80 -6.82
C ALA A 225 8.13 -0.20 -7.59
N MET A 226 7.43 0.27 -8.62
CA MET A 226 6.51 -0.57 -9.39
C MET A 226 7.22 -1.68 -10.16
N ALA A 227 8.33 -1.36 -10.85
CA ALA A 227 9.07 -2.33 -11.62
C ALA A 227 9.67 -3.42 -10.72
N ALA A 228 10.19 -3.06 -9.54
CA ALA A 228 10.71 -4.02 -8.59
C ALA A 228 9.62 -4.92 -8.03
N MET A 229 8.50 -4.34 -7.59
CA MET A 229 7.37 -5.12 -7.06
C MET A 229 6.79 -6.06 -8.11
N ALA A 230 6.55 -5.59 -9.34
CA ALA A 230 6.05 -6.45 -10.42
C ALA A 230 7.01 -7.60 -10.73
N ALA A 231 8.33 -7.33 -10.79
CA ALA A 231 9.33 -8.37 -11.00
C ALA A 231 9.37 -9.39 -9.84
N MET A 232 9.18 -8.94 -8.61
CA MET A 232 9.09 -9.81 -7.42
C MET A 232 7.83 -10.67 -7.45
N GLN A 233 6.68 -10.11 -7.87
CA GLN A 233 5.43 -10.87 -8.01
C GLN A 233 5.55 -11.96 -9.07
N VAL A 234 6.21 -11.69 -10.21
CA VAL A 234 6.49 -12.71 -11.24
C VAL A 234 7.41 -13.82 -10.74
N LEU A 235 8.39 -13.48 -9.90
CA LEU A 235 9.39 -14.45 -9.43
C LEU A 235 8.92 -15.26 -8.21
N TRP A 236 8.16 -14.63 -7.31
CA TRP A 236 7.89 -15.18 -5.97
C TRP A 236 6.44 -14.99 -5.50
N GLY A 237 5.61 -14.29 -6.27
CA GLY A 237 4.22 -13.97 -5.94
C GLY A 237 3.21 -14.69 -6.84
N ASP A 238 2.23 -13.94 -7.32
CA ASP A 238 1.03 -14.43 -8.02
C ASP A 238 0.86 -13.94 -9.46
N PHE A 239 1.86 -13.30 -10.05
CA PHE A 239 1.85 -12.84 -11.46
C PHE A 239 2.34 -13.91 -12.42
#